data_4a04507c0c9ae58dbc389a77a51c2835
#
_entry.id   4a04507c0c9ae58dbc389a77a51c2835
#
_cell.length_a   1.000
_cell.length_b   1.000
_cell.length_c   1.000
_cell.angle_alpha   90.00
_cell.angle_beta   90.00
_cell.angle_gamma   90.00
#
_symmetry.space_group_name_H-M   'P 1'
#
loop_
_entity.id
_entity.type
_entity.pdbx_description
1 polymer ?
#
loop_
_entity_poly.entity_id
_entity_poly.type
_entity_poly.pdbx_seq_one_letter_code
_entity_poly.pdbx_strand_id
1 'polypeptide(L)'
;MEFTSVNKIYQESFKKNWERPAISNYQGVTLKYGDVARRIAKLHIMFEECGLQKGDKVALCSRNQANWAVAFLSTMTYGAVPVPLLHEFKSANIHHLVNHSEAKILFVDDVIWEGLSETEMPDLHAIIQVNTFKLLYAVDDKIVQAREHLNELFGRKYPNVFTPDMLD
;
A
#
# COMPACT_ATOMS: atom_id res chain seq x y z
N MET A 1 -28.24 8.02 -14.88
CA MET A 1 -26.99 7.25 -14.77
C MET A 1 -26.50 7.43 -13.34
N GLU A 2 -26.60 6.41 -12.50
CA GLU A 2 -26.04 6.46 -11.15
C GLU A 2 -24.52 6.46 -11.24
N PHE A 3 -23.86 7.48 -10.71
CA PHE A 3 -22.40 7.53 -10.64
C PHE A 3 -21.90 6.53 -9.60
N THR A 4 -21.42 5.40 -10.07
CA THR A 4 -20.78 4.41 -9.21
C THR A 4 -19.34 4.84 -8.94
N SER A 5 -18.94 4.89 -7.66
CA SER A 5 -17.53 5.20 -7.32
C SER A 5 -16.57 4.12 -7.83
N VAL A 6 -15.33 4.51 -8.12
CA VAL A 6 -14.27 3.56 -8.54
C VAL A 6 -14.09 2.45 -7.51
N ASN A 7 -14.17 2.78 -6.22
CA ASN A 7 -14.05 1.80 -5.14
C ASN A 7 -15.17 0.76 -5.17
N LYS A 8 -16.38 1.16 -5.52
CA LYS A 8 -17.49 0.21 -5.68
C LYS A 8 -17.27 -0.74 -6.85
N ILE A 9 -16.72 -0.23 -7.96
CA ILE A 9 -16.33 -1.07 -9.10
C ILE A 9 -15.27 -2.10 -8.70
N TYR A 10 -14.24 -1.68 -7.95
CA TYR A 10 -13.25 -2.61 -7.41
C TYR A 10 -13.87 -3.66 -6.50
N GLN A 11 -14.69 -3.26 -5.55
CA GLN A 11 -15.38 -4.14 -4.63
C GLN A 11 -16.18 -5.23 -5.38
N GLU A 12 -17.02 -4.85 -6.32
CA GLU A 12 -17.82 -5.77 -7.12
C GLU A 12 -16.96 -6.72 -7.96
N SER A 13 -15.89 -6.19 -8.58
CA SER A 13 -14.96 -6.98 -9.37
C SER A 13 -14.22 -8.01 -8.52
N PHE A 14 -13.74 -7.61 -7.35
CA PHE A 14 -13.06 -8.52 -6.42
C PHE A 14 -13.98 -9.63 -5.92
N LYS A 15 -15.19 -9.28 -5.51
CA LYS A 15 -16.22 -10.27 -5.06
C LYS A 15 -16.51 -11.30 -6.14
N LYS A 16 -16.73 -10.86 -7.37
CA LYS A 16 -17.07 -11.71 -8.51
C LYS A 16 -15.93 -12.65 -8.94
N ASN A 17 -14.68 -12.19 -8.81
CA ASN A 17 -13.52 -12.89 -9.37
C ASN A 17 -12.58 -13.48 -8.30
N TRP A 18 -13.02 -13.63 -7.07
CA TRP A 18 -12.23 -13.96 -5.89
C TRP A 18 -11.14 -15.02 -6.09
N GLU A 19 -11.49 -16.14 -6.73
CA GLU A 19 -10.59 -17.27 -6.98
C GLU A 19 -9.80 -17.16 -8.29
N ARG A 20 -10.03 -16.12 -9.10
CA ARG A 20 -9.35 -15.94 -10.37
C ARG A 20 -7.97 -15.30 -10.19
N PRO A 21 -7.01 -15.60 -11.09
CA PRO A 21 -5.75 -14.84 -11.18
C PRO A 21 -6.04 -13.34 -11.40
N ALA A 22 -5.36 -12.48 -10.65
CA ALA A 22 -5.50 -11.04 -10.75
C ALA A 22 -4.23 -10.35 -11.26
N ILE A 23 -3.10 -10.60 -10.62
CA ILE A 23 -1.84 -9.91 -10.89
C ILE A 23 -0.69 -10.92 -10.79
N SER A 24 0.26 -10.83 -11.73
CA SER A 24 1.46 -11.68 -11.74
C SER A 24 2.73 -10.85 -11.88
N ASN A 25 3.79 -11.28 -11.23
CA ASN A 25 5.13 -10.88 -11.61
C ASN A 25 5.58 -11.70 -12.84
N TYR A 26 6.33 -11.07 -13.75
CA TYR A 26 6.89 -11.78 -14.88
C TYR A 26 7.78 -12.95 -14.38
N GLN A 27 7.48 -14.17 -14.84
CA GLN A 27 8.14 -15.40 -14.40
C GLN A 27 8.12 -15.62 -12.87
N GLY A 28 7.15 -15.07 -12.18
CA GLY A 28 7.04 -15.11 -10.72
C GLY A 28 5.65 -15.50 -10.23
N VAL A 29 5.38 -15.12 -8.99
CA VAL A 29 4.13 -15.44 -8.30
C VAL A 29 2.93 -14.78 -8.97
N THR A 30 1.83 -15.52 -9.09
CA THR A 30 0.51 -15.02 -9.48
C THR A 30 -0.37 -14.91 -8.23
N LEU A 31 -0.94 -13.74 -8.01
CA LEU A 31 -1.91 -13.47 -6.96
C LEU A 31 -3.33 -13.59 -7.50
N LYS A 32 -4.19 -14.28 -6.77
CA LYS A 32 -5.64 -14.25 -6.99
C LYS A 32 -6.24 -12.94 -6.47
N TYR A 33 -7.44 -12.60 -6.90
CA TYR A 33 -8.17 -11.45 -6.35
C TYR A 33 -8.31 -11.52 -4.82
N GLY A 34 -8.60 -12.70 -4.25
CA GLY A 34 -8.66 -12.88 -2.80
C GLY A 34 -7.32 -12.63 -2.09
N ASP A 35 -6.21 -13.00 -2.71
CA ASP A 35 -4.86 -12.73 -2.15
C ASP A 35 -4.56 -11.23 -2.15
N VAL A 36 -4.91 -10.54 -3.23
CA VAL A 36 -4.78 -9.08 -3.33
C VAL A 36 -5.65 -8.40 -2.27
N ALA A 37 -6.89 -8.84 -2.11
CA ALA A 37 -7.80 -8.29 -1.10
C ALA A 37 -7.25 -8.44 0.34
N ARG A 38 -6.67 -9.60 0.69
CA ARG A 38 -6.02 -9.81 1.99
C ARG A 38 -4.84 -8.88 2.21
N ARG A 39 -4.01 -8.69 1.19
CA ARG A 39 -2.88 -7.74 1.26
C ARG A 39 -3.36 -6.30 1.44
N ILE A 40 -4.40 -5.91 0.71
CA ILE A 40 -5.03 -4.59 0.87
C ILE A 40 -5.54 -4.41 2.30
N ALA A 41 -6.26 -5.37 2.84
CA ALA A 41 -6.79 -5.31 4.21
C ALA A 41 -5.67 -5.15 5.26
N LYS A 42 -4.55 -5.86 5.10
CA LYS A 42 -3.37 -5.70 5.97
C LYS A 42 -2.74 -4.32 5.84
N LEU A 43 -2.61 -3.80 4.63
CA LEU A 43 -2.09 -2.43 4.42
C LEU A 43 -3.04 -1.37 4.99
N HIS A 44 -4.36 -1.57 4.93
CA HIS A 44 -5.30 -0.67 5.58
C HIS A 44 -5.09 -0.61 7.10
N ILE A 45 -4.80 -1.74 7.75
CA ILE A 45 -4.44 -1.76 9.17
C ILE A 45 -3.17 -0.93 9.42
N MET A 46 -2.14 -1.09 8.59
CA MET A 46 -0.92 -0.27 8.68
C MET A 46 -1.20 1.22 8.47
N PHE A 47 -2.07 1.57 7.54
CA PHE A 47 -2.45 2.98 7.31
C PHE A 47 -3.17 3.58 8.52
N GLU A 48 -4.07 2.84 9.16
CA GLU A 48 -4.72 3.24 10.40
C GLU A 48 -3.71 3.48 11.51
N GLU A 49 -2.75 2.57 11.68
CA GLU A 49 -1.70 2.68 12.71
C GLU A 49 -0.70 3.83 12.43
N CYS A 50 -0.50 4.18 11.15
CA CYS A 50 0.26 5.36 10.75
C CYS A 50 -0.52 6.67 10.94
N GLY A 51 -1.79 6.61 11.34
CA GLY A 51 -2.64 7.79 11.47
C GLY A 51 -3.05 8.41 10.15
N LEU A 52 -3.00 7.65 9.05
CA LEU A 52 -3.40 8.13 7.73
C LEU A 52 -4.88 8.48 7.70
N GLN A 53 -5.19 9.65 7.18
CA GLN A 53 -6.57 10.15 7.04
C GLN A 53 -7.03 10.08 5.58
N LYS A 54 -8.33 10.05 5.39
CA LYS A 54 -8.92 10.19 4.05
C LYS A 54 -8.45 11.50 3.40
N GLY A 55 -7.97 11.41 2.17
CA GLY A 55 -7.42 12.55 1.43
C GLY A 55 -5.92 12.78 1.64
N ASP A 56 -5.30 12.12 2.62
CA ASP A 56 -3.84 12.13 2.75
C ASP A 56 -3.17 11.48 1.53
N LYS A 57 -1.95 11.89 1.25
CA LYS A 57 -1.20 11.41 0.10
C LYS A 57 -0.23 10.30 0.48
N VAL A 58 -0.14 9.33 -0.41
CA VAL A 58 0.78 8.18 -0.32
C VAL A 58 1.61 8.15 -1.59
N ALA A 59 2.91 8.34 -1.48
CA ALA A 59 3.82 8.27 -2.61
C ALA A 59 4.21 6.82 -2.93
N LEU A 60 4.33 6.52 -4.22
CA LEU A 60 4.75 5.22 -4.73
C LEU A 60 5.86 5.41 -5.74
N CYS A 61 7.03 4.87 -5.47
CA CYS A 61 8.20 4.93 -6.34
C CYS A 61 8.84 3.55 -6.44
N SER A 62 8.49 2.80 -7.47
CA SER A 62 8.96 1.43 -7.65
C SER A 62 8.95 1.03 -9.12
N ARG A 63 9.84 0.13 -9.47
CA ARG A 63 9.73 -0.63 -10.73
C ARG A 63 8.43 -1.44 -10.73
N ASN A 64 7.96 -1.79 -11.91
CA ASN A 64 6.71 -2.55 -12.08
C ASN A 64 6.79 -3.91 -11.41
N GLN A 65 5.88 -4.18 -10.49
CA GLN A 65 5.70 -5.45 -9.81
C GLN A 65 4.27 -5.58 -9.27
N ALA A 66 3.82 -6.80 -8.98
CA ALA A 66 2.46 -7.04 -8.47
C ALA A 66 2.15 -6.23 -7.20
N ASN A 67 3.08 -6.12 -6.27
CA ASN A 67 2.88 -5.37 -5.05
C ASN A 67 2.78 -3.85 -5.25
N TRP A 68 3.30 -3.29 -6.36
CA TRP A 68 3.03 -1.89 -6.70
C TRP A 68 1.53 -1.65 -6.92
N ALA A 69 0.89 -2.56 -7.67
CA ALA A 69 -0.55 -2.49 -7.90
C ALA A 69 -1.34 -2.70 -6.60
N VAL A 70 -0.89 -3.60 -5.72
CA VAL A 70 -1.50 -3.78 -4.39
C VAL A 70 -1.39 -2.50 -3.56
N ALA A 71 -0.23 -1.85 -3.52
CA ALA A 71 -0.03 -0.58 -2.79
C ALA A 71 -0.91 0.54 -3.37
N PHE A 72 -1.00 0.64 -4.69
CA PHE A 72 -1.87 1.61 -5.37
C PHE A 72 -3.35 1.38 -5.02
N LEU A 73 -3.84 0.16 -5.16
CA LEU A 73 -5.22 -0.19 -4.82
C LEU A 73 -5.52 0.00 -3.33
N SER A 74 -4.57 -0.33 -2.45
CA SER A 74 -4.71 -0.09 -1.02
C SER A 74 -4.91 1.39 -0.70
N THR A 75 -4.14 2.25 -1.35
CA THR A 75 -4.25 3.71 -1.20
C THR A 75 -5.60 4.22 -1.69
N MET A 76 -6.00 3.82 -2.90
CA MET A 76 -7.28 4.22 -3.49
C MET A 76 -8.48 3.77 -2.65
N THR A 77 -8.50 2.52 -2.24
CA THR A 77 -9.63 1.92 -1.51
C THR A 77 -9.71 2.41 -0.05
N TYR A 78 -8.60 2.85 0.53
CA TYR A 78 -8.59 3.52 1.83
C TYR A 78 -9.21 4.92 1.79
N GLY A 79 -9.26 5.53 0.63
CA GLY A 79 -9.68 6.92 0.45
C GLY A 79 -8.54 7.93 0.54
N ALA A 80 -7.30 7.45 0.51
CA ALA A 80 -6.10 8.27 0.36
C ALA A 80 -5.82 8.56 -1.13
N VAL A 81 -4.87 9.44 -1.39
CA VAL A 81 -4.51 9.89 -2.74
C VAL A 81 -3.15 9.29 -3.13
N PRO A 82 -3.08 8.40 -4.12
CA PRO A 82 -1.81 7.90 -4.60
C PRO A 82 -1.05 8.97 -5.40
N VAL A 83 0.24 9.06 -5.15
CA VAL A 83 1.19 9.94 -5.87
C VAL A 83 2.27 9.05 -6.51
N PRO A 84 2.03 8.51 -7.71
CA PRO A 84 3.01 7.70 -8.41
C PRO A 84 4.19 8.55 -8.88
N LEU A 85 5.40 8.10 -8.58
CA LEU A 85 6.65 8.71 -9.02
C LEU A 85 7.39 7.75 -9.95
N LEU A 86 8.05 8.31 -10.96
CA LEU A 86 8.84 7.49 -11.88
C LEU A 86 10.06 6.92 -11.16
N HIS A 87 10.27 5.63 -11.30
CA HIS A 87 11.39 4.92 -10.67
C HIS A 87 12.77 5.33 -11.21
N GLU A 88 12.79 6.00 -12.37
CA GLU A 88 14.00 6.51 -13.02
C GLU A 88 14.47 7.86 -12.46
N PHE A 89 13.68 8.51 -11.61
CA PHE A 89 14.06 9.76 -11.00
C PHE A 89 15.29 9.59 -10.09
N LYS A 90 16.16 10.59 -10.09
CA LYS A 90 17.28 10.66 -9.14
C LYS A 90 16.80 10.84 -7.71
N SER A 91 17.56 10.38 -6.75
CA SER A 91 17.21 10.44 -5.32
C SER A 91 16.78 11.83 -4.86
N ALA A 92 17.52 12.87 -5.25
CA ALA A 92 17.17 14.26 -4.91
C ALA A 92 15.80 14.69 -5.44
N ASN A 93 15.43 14.24 -6.65
CA ASN A 93 14.12 14.52 -7.22
C ASN A 93 13.01 13.76 -6.49
N ILE A 94 13.26 12.51 -6.10
CA ILE A 94 12.31 11.71 -5.31
C ILE A 94 12.06 12.37 -3.96
N HIS A 95 13.10 12.75 -3.23
CA HIS A 95 13.00 13.48 -1.97
C HIS A 95 12.16 14.76 -2.13
N HIS A 96 12.46 15.55 -3.17
CA HIS A 96 11.73 16.78 -3.45
C HIS A 96 10.26 16.53 -3.72
N LEU A 97 9.92 15.55 -4.58
CA LEU A 97 8.55 15.26 -4.96
C LEU A 97 7.72 14.67 -3.81
N VAL A 98 8.33 13.83 -2.98
CA VAL A 98 7.70 13.31 -1.75
C VAL A 98 7.34 14.48 -0.83
N ASN A 99 8.29 15.38 -0.56
CA ASN A 99 8.06 16.55 0.30
C ASN A 99 7.03 17.51 -0.32
N HIS A 100 7.14 17.80 -1.61
CA HIS A 100 6.22 18.69 -2.31
C HIS A 100 4.79 18.16 -2.33
N SER A 101 4.60 16.87 -2.46
CA SER A 101 3.28 16.24 -2.40
C SER A 101 2.66 16.21 -1.01
N GLU A 102 3.45 16.48 0.04
CA GLU A 102 3.06 16.32 1.45
C GLU A 102 2.64 14.88 1.78
N ALA A 103 3.24 13.88 1.12
CA ALA A 103 2.94 12.49 1.36
C ALA A 103 3.24 12.10 2.81
N LYS A 104 2.39 11.26 3.39
CA LYS A 104 2.54 10.72 4.75
C LYS A 104 3.21 9.35 4.77
N ILE A 105 3.08 8.60 3.69
CA ILE A 105 3.68 7.27 3.51
C ILE A 105 4.36 7.23 2.16
N LEU A 106 5.53 6.58 2.10
CA LEU A 106 6.24 6.25 0.87
C LEU A 106 6.34 4.74 0.72
N PHE A 107 5.84 4.22 -0.40
CA PHE A 107 6.17 2.89 -0.88
C PHE A 107 7.32 2.98 -1.86
N VAL A 108 8.37 2.19 -1.67
CA VAL A 108 9.57 2.22 -2.50
C VAL A 108 10.13 0.82 -2.69
N ASP A 109 10.74 0.52 -3.85
CA ASP A 109 11.42 -0.76 -4.01
C ASP A 109 12.82 -0.76 -3.36
N ASP A 110 13.38 -1.95 -3.20
CA ASP A 110 14.64 -2.19 -2.51
C ASP A 110 15.82 -1.44 -3.14
N VAL A 111 15.90 -1.42 -4.48
CA VAL A 111 17.02 -0.78 -5.20
C VAL A 111 16.95 0.75 -5.08
N ILE A 112 15.76 1.32 -5.24
CA ILE A 112 15.58 2.78 -5.12
C ILE A 112 15.88 3.25 -3.69
N TRP A 113 15.46 2.45 -2.70
CA TRP A 113 15.69 2.77 -1.28
C TRP A 113 17.18 2.96 -0.94
N GLU A 114 18.08 2.22 -1.57
CA GLU A 114 19.53 2.35 -1.33
C GLU A 114 20.05 3.76 -1.55
N GLY A 115 19.43 4.54 -2.43
CA GLY A 115 19.80 5.93 -2.71
C GLY A 115 19.03 6.99 -1.93
N LEU A 116 18.05 6.60 -1.12
CA LEU A 116 17.19 7.54 -0.38
C LEU A 116 17.63 7.66 1.09
N SER A 117 17.19 8.76 1.72
CA SER A 117 17.36 9.01 3.14
C SER A 117 16.05 9.53 3.74
N GLU A 118 15.61 8.90 4.83
CA GLU A 118 14.44 9.35 5.59
C GLU A 118 14.59 10.75 6.15
N THR A 119 15.81 11.17 6.45
CA THR A 119 16.09 12.52 6.97
C THR A 119 15.81 13.63 5.95
N GLU A 120 15.86 13.29 4.66
CA GLU A 120 15.51 14.20 3.56
C GLU A 120 13.99 14.26 3.30
N MET A 121 13.20 13.43 3.99
CA MET A 121 11.75 13.36 3.87
C MET A 121 11.09 13.38 5.27
N PRO A 122 11.25 14.51 6.03
CA PRO A 122 10.94 14.55 7.46
C PRO A 122 9.44 14.43 7.81
N ASP A 123 8.54 14.66 6.86
CA ASP A 123 7.10 14.61 7.11
C ASP A 123 6.49 13.20 6.94
N LEU A 124 7.29 12.22 6.51
CA LEU A 124 6.83 10.84 6.37
C LEU A 124 6.59 10.21 7.75
N HIS A 125 5.46 9.52 7.89
CA HIS A 125 5.16 8.68 9.04
C HIS A 125 5.80 7.29 8.91
N ALA A 126 5.84 6.75 7.69
CA ALA A 126 6.43 5.45 7.41
C ALA A 126 6.96 5.36 5.98
N ILE A 127 7.96 4.50 5.80
CA ILE A 127 8.47 4.06 4.51
C ILE A 127 8.36 2.54 4.46
N ILE A 128 7.70 2.03 3.44
CA ILE A 128 7.38 0.61 3.28
C ILE A 128 8.00 0.11 1.96
N GLN A 129 8.75 -0.99 2.04
CA GLN A 129 9.31 -1.63 0.87
C GLN A 129 8.20 -2.33 0.06
N VAL A 130 8.12 -2.07 -1.24
CA VAL A 130 7.08 -2.66 -2.11
C VAL A 130 7.28 -4.17 -2.28
N ASN A 131 8.53 -4.64 -2.34
CA ASN A 131 8.85 -6.04 -2.64
C ASN A 131 8.19 -7.03 -1.65
N THR A 132 8.21 -6.71 -0.35
CA THR A 132 7.74 -7.59 0.72
C THR A 132 6.80 -6.92 1.71
N PHE A 133 6.51 -5.62 1.52
CA PHE A 133 5.85 -4.74 2.49
C PHE A 133 6.57 -4.67 3.85
N LYS A 134 7.88 -4.89 3.84
CA LYS A 134 8.73 -4.67 5.01
C LYS A 134 8.74 -3.18 5.37
N LEU A 135 8.66 -2.88 6.66
CA LEU A 135 8.82 -1.51 7.16
C LEU A 135 10.31 -1.12 7.13
N LEU A 136 10.63 -0.05 6.42
CA LEU A 136 12.00 0.48 6.31
C LEU A 136 12.25 1.63 7.28
N TYR A 137 11.22 2.42 7.56
CA TYR A 137 11.25 3.53 8.48
C TYR A 137 9.87 3.75 9.10
N ALA A 138 9.85 4.15 10.35
CA ALA A 138 8.64 4.60 11.05
C ALA A 138 8.98 5.77 11.97
N VAL A 139 8.07 6.75 12.04
CA VAL A 139 8.25 7.94 12.88
C VAL A 139 8.16 7.63 14.38
N ASP A 140 7.48 6.55 14.75
CA ASP A 140 7.30 6.11 16.13
C ASP A 140 7.29 4.59 16.29
N ASP A 141 7.41 4.14 17.55
CA ASP A 141 7.42 2.72 17.89
C ASP A 141 6.05 2.04 17.71
N LYS A 142 4.96 2.77 17.81
CA LYS A 142 3.61 2.24 17.57
C LYS A 142 3.49 1.61 16.20
N ILE A 143 4.02 2.26 15.17
CA ILE A 143 4.03 1.77 13.79
C ILE A 143 4.91 0.52 13.66
N VAL A 144 6.07 0.51 14.31
CA VAL A 144 6.98 -0.65 14.33
C VAL A 144 6.27 -1.86 14.95
N GLN A 145 5.65 -1.70 16.12
CA GLN A 145 4.90 -2.76 16.80
C GLN A 145 3.72 -3.26 15.97
N ALA A 146 2.98 -2.36 15.33
CA ALA A 146 1.89 -2.73 14.44
C ALA A 146 2.36 -3.60 13.27
N ARG A 147 3.52 -3.27 12.69
CA ARG A 147 4.09 -4.09 11.60
C ARG A 147 4.55 -5.45 12.08
N GLU A 148 5.19 -5.54 13.22
CA GLU A 148 5.63 -6.81 13.82
C GLU A 148 4.45 -7.74 14.14
N HIS A 149 3.34 -7.17 14.63
CA HIS A 149 2.13 -7.90 15.01
C HIS A 149 1.01 -7.85 13.96
N LEU A 150 1.33 -7.54 12.71
CA LEU A 150 0.33 -7.32 11.66
C LEU A 150 -0.59 -8.52 11.45
N ASN A 151 -0.05 -9.73 11.47
CA ASN A 151 -0.85 -10.94 11.31
C ASN A 151 -1.83 -11.15 12.48
N GLU A 152 -1.42 -10.80 13.70
CA GLU A 152 -2.29 -10.86 14.88
C GLU A 152 -3.41 -9.80 14.79
N LEU A 153 -3.07 -8.58 14.40
CA LEU A 153 -4.03 -7.50 14.20
C LEU A 153 -5.04 -7.85 13.11
N PHE A 154 -4.58 -8.43 12.02
CA PHE A 154 -5.44 -8.92 10.95
C PHE A 154 -6.37 -10.02 11.45
N GLY A 155 -5.86 -11.01 12.21
CA GLY A 155 -6.65 -12.10 12.77
C GLY A 155 -7.70 -11.62 13.79
N ARG A 156 -7.42 -10.56 14.55
CA ARG A 156 -8.39 -9.94 15.47
C ARG A 156 -9.51 -9.21 14.71
N LYS A 157 -9.16 -8.49 13.64
CA LYS A 157 -10.12 -7.77 12.81
C LYS A 157 -10.99 -8.73 11.99
N TYR A 158 -10.41 -9.83 11.53
CA TYR A 158 -11.05 -10.86 10.71
C TYR A 158 -10.86 -12.24 11.34
N PRO A 159 -11.61 -12.58 12.42
CA PRO A 159 -11.40 -13.81 13.19
C PRO A 159 -11.79 -15.09 12.44
N ASN A 160 -12.57 -14.96 11.37
CA ASN A 160 -12.97 -16.06 10.48
C ASN A 160 -12.14 -16.01 9.19
N VAL A 161 -12.33 -17.00 8.31
CA VAL A 161 -11.73 -16.99 6.98
C VAL A 161 -12.13 -15.70 6.25
N PHE A 162 -11.14 -14.99 5.72
CA PHE A 162 -11.36 -13.76 4.97
C PHE A 162 -12.06 -14.05 3.64
N THR A 163 -13.28 -13.60 3.50
CA THR A 163 -14.19 -13.90 2.38
C THR A 163 -14.60 -12.63 1.62
N PRO A 164 -15.18 -12.77 0.41
CA PRO A 164 -15.66 -11.63 -0.36
C PRO A 164 -16.63 -10.71 0.38
N ASP A 165 -17.43 -11.24 1.29
CA ASP A 165 -18.42 -10.46 2.05
C ASP A 165 -17.78 -9.45 3.01
N MET A 166 -16.50 -9.62 3.32
CA MET A 166 -15.74 -8.70 4.20
C MET A 166 -15.25 -7.44 3.47
N LEU A 167 -15.55 -7.29 2.18
CA LEU A 167 -15.21 -6.11 1.39
C LEU A 167 -16.29 -5.00 1.46
N ASP A 168 -17.35 -5.19 2.23
CA ASP A 168 -18.43 -4.20 2.38
C ASP A 168 -18.07 -3.01 3.26
#